data_7dbb18acc4b953cab3d69f1c96558fec
#
_entry.id   7dbb18acc4b953cab3d69f1c96558fec
#
_cell.length_a   1.000
_cell.length_b   1.000
_cell.length_c   1.000
_cell.angle_alpha   90.00
_cell.angle_beta   90.00
_cell.angle_gamma   90.00
#
_symmetry.space_group_name_H-M   'P 1'
#
loop_
_entity.id
_entity.type
_entity.pdbx_description
1 polymer ?
#
loop_
_entity_poly.entity_id
_entity_poly.type
_entity_poly.pdbx_seq_one_letter_code
_entity_poly.pdbx_strand_id
1 'polypeptide(L)' 'MTITLPDDPALASMGEEEIRIDLACGAFAAGHVSRGVAARMAGLERQAFDEILFARRIPSHTEETLAQDLETLRALGSR' A
#
# COMPACT_ATOMS: atom_id res chain seq x y z
N MET A 1 17.29 4.35 5.65
CA MET A 1 17.25 2.98 5.12
C MET A 1 17.56 2.97 3.65
N THR A 2 18.42 2.07 3.23
CA THR A 2 18.80 1.97 1.83
C THR A 2 18.55 0.57 1.31
N ILE A 3 17.95 0.49 0.14
CA ILE A 3 17.67 -0.80 -0.48
C ILE A 3 18.41 -0.84 -1.79
N THR A 4 19.17 -1.91 -2.00
CA THR A 4 19.90 -2.10 -3.23
C THR A 4 19.13 -3.05 -4.13
N LEU A 5 18.79 -2.59 -5.32
CA LEU A 5 18.08 -3.41 -6.27
C LEU A 5 19.05 -3.96 -7.30
N PRO A 6 18.73 -5.12 -7.86
CA PRO A 6 19.61 -5.68 -8.89
C PRO A 6 19.57 -4.86 -10.17
N ASP A 7 20.64 -4.96 -10.93
CA ASP A 7 20.74 -4.32 -12.24
C ASP A 7 20.00 -5.17 -13.25
N ASP A 8 18.70 -4.98 -13.32
CA ASP A 8 17.87 -5.75 -14.23
C ASP A 8 17.29 -4.82 -15.27
N PRO A 9 17.29 -5.21 -16.54
CA PRO A 9 16.70 -4.33 -17.56
C PRO A 9 15.26 -3.97 -17.29
N ALA A 10 14.51 -4.86 -16.68
CA ALA A 10 13.13 -4.58 -16.35
C ALA A 10 13.04 -3.45 -15.32
N LEU A 11 13.94 -3.42 -14.36
CA LEU A 11 13.98 -2.35 -13.38
C LEU A 11 14.54 -1.07 -13.98
N ALA A 12 15.52 -1.22 -14.85
CA ALA A 12 16.14 -0.05 -15.46
C ALA A 12 15.16 0.72 -16.34
N SER A 13 14.14 0.04 -16.86
CA SER A 13 13.13 0.69 -17.67
C SER A 13 12.11 1.43 -16.85
N MET A 14 12.11 1.24 -15.54
CA MET A 14 11.20 1.94 -14.65
C MET A 14 11.88 3.15 -14.05
N GLY A 15 11.10 4.21 -13.84
CA GLY A 15 11.63 5.36 -13.12
C GLY A 15 11.69 5.08 -11.65
N GLU A 16 12.51 5.85 -10.95
CA GLU A 16 12.63 5.69 -9.52
C GLU A 16 11.28 5.90 -8.81
N GLU A 17 10.50 6.85 -9.29
CA GLU A 17 9.21 7.11 -8.70
C GLU A 17 8.28 5.92 -8.86
N GLU A 18 8.34 5.30 -10.01
CA GLU A 18 7.49 4.14 -10.27
C GLU A 18 7.86 2.98 -9.35
N ILE A 19 9.15 2.78 -9.15
CA ILE A 19 9.61 1.73 -8.25
C ILE A 19 9.17 2.02 -6.83
N ARG A 20 9.26 3.27 -6.42
CA ARG A 20 8.80 3.65 -5.07
C ARG A 20 7.32 3.38 -4.88
N ILE A 21 6.54 3.73 -5.90
CA ILE A 21 5.10 3.51 -5.83
C ILE A 21 4.80 2.03 -5.75
N ASP A 22 5.50 1.23 -6.55
CA ASP A 22 5.29 -0.21 -6.51
C ASP A 22 5.65 -0.79 -5.15
N LEU A 23 6.75 -0.33 -4.56
CA LEU A 23 7.14 -0.80 -3.25
C LEU A 23 6.09 -0.42 -2.21
N ALA A 24 5.63 0.82 -2.28
CA ALA A 24 4.63 1.29 -1.32
C ALA A 24 3.33 0.51 -1.46
N CYS A 25 2.90 0.29 -2.68
CA CYS A 25 1.67 -0.46 -2.91
C CYS A 25 1.82 -1.89 -2.42
N GLY A 26 2.96 -2.51 -2.69
CA GLY A 26 3.20 -3.87 -2.24
C GLY A 26 3.24 -3.98 -0.74
N ALA A 27 3.92 -3.05 -0.09
CA ALA A 27 4.00 -3.07 1.37
C ALA A 27 2.64 -2.84 1.99
N PHE A 28 1.86 -1.95 1.42
CA PHE A 28 0.52 -1.69 1.92
C PHE A 28 -0.38 -2.91 1.71
N ALA A 29 -0.32 -3.49 0.52
CA ALA A 29 -1.15 -4.66 0.22
C ALA A 29 -0.80 -5.83 1.11
N ALA A 30 0.46 -5.95 1.47
CA ALA A 30 0.91 -7.03 2.35
C ALA A 30 0.59 -6.75 3.82
N GLY A 31 0.11 -5.56 4.13
CA GLY A 31 -0.23 -5.23 5.50
C GLY A 31 0.94 -4.82 6.36
N HIS A 32 2.07 -4.51 5.74
CA HIS A 32 3.25 -4.15 6.51
C HIS A 32 3.25 -2.70 6.95
N VAL A 33 2.58 -1.84 6.22
CA VAL A 33 2.57 -0.42 6.54
C VAL A 33 1.15 0.11 6.38
N SER A 34 0.87 1.22 7.08
CA SER A 34 -0.41 1.88 6.93
C SER A 34 -0.46 2.65 5.61
N ARG A 35 -1.65 3.08 5.25
CA ARG A 35 -1.81 3.85 4.03
C ARG A 35 -1.02 5.14 4.08
N GLY A 36 -1.02 5.81 5.22
CA GLY A 36 -0.27 7.05 5.35
C GLY A 36 1.22 6.83 5.20
N VAL A 37 1.74 5.75 5.80
CA VAL A 37 3.16 5.43 5.66
C VAL A 37 3.48 5.07 4.23
N ALA A 38 2.61 4.29 3.59
CA ALA A 38 2.84 3.91 2.21
C ALA A 38 2.85 5.12 1.29
N ALA A 39 1.95 6.07 1.54
CA ALA A 39 1.94 7.29 0.74
C ALA A 39 3.26 8.03 0.87
N ARG A 40 3.78 8.11 2.08
CA ARG A 40 5.08 8.76 2.29
C ARG A 40 6.19 8.00 1.58
N MET A 41 6.14 6.67 1.62
CA MET A 41 7.12 5.87 0.90
C MET A 41 7.10 6.17 -0.59
N ALA A 42 5.91 6.39 -1.12
CA ALA A 42 5.76 6.69 -2.54
C ALA A 42 6.09 8.15 -2.86
N GLY A 43 6.24 8.98 -1.84
CA GLY A 43 6.48 10.40 -2.06
C GLY A 43 5.23 11.12 -2.51
N LEU A 44 4.06 10.65 -2.12
CA LEU A 44 2.78 11.19 -2.57
C LEU A 44 1.94 11.61 -1.38
N GLU A 45 0.99 12.49 -1.65
CA GLU A 45 -0.03 12.79 -0.68
C GLU A 45 -0.98 11.61 -0.58
N ARG A 46 -1.66 11.52 0.55
CA ARG A 46 -2.56 10.39 0.77
C ARG A 46 -3.63 10.30 -0.31
N GLN A 47 -4.15 11.43 -0.72
CA GLN A 47 -5.20 11.40 -1.74
C GLN A 47 -4.67 10.87 -3.07
N ALA A 48 -3.48 11.32 -3.46
CA ALA A 48 -2.88 10.83 -4.70
C ALA A 48 -2.57 9.34 -4.60
N PHE A 49 -2.12 8.90 -3.44
CA PHE A 49 -1.84 7.49 -3.24
C PHE A 49 -3.12 6.66 -3.28
N ASP A 50 -4.20 7.19 -2.70
CA ASP A 50 -5.49 6.51 -2.74
C ASP A 50 -5.96 6.31 -4.18
N GLU A 51 -5.74 7.32 -5.02
CA GLU A 51 -6.13 7.21 -6.42
C GLU A 51 -5.35 6.10 -7.11
N ILE A 52 -4.07 5.97 -6.77
CA ILE A 52 -3.27 4.91 -7.35
C ILE A 52 -3.74 3.55 -6.86
N LEU A 53 -4.04 3.43 -5.59
CA LEU A 53 -4.56 2.18 -5.06
C LEU A 53 -5.86 1.80 -5.76
N PHE A 54 -6.72 2.78 -5.98
CA PHE A 54 -7.97 2.52 -6.64
C PHE A 54 -7.74 2.09 -8.08
N ALA A 55 -6.84 2.78 -8.78
CA ALA A 55 -6.56 2.47 -10.17
C ALA A 55 -5.95 1.07 -10.31
N ARG A 56 -5.19 0.65 -9.33
CA ARG A 56 -4.55 -0.67 -9.35
C ARG A 56 -5.43 -1.74 -8.73
N ARG A 57 -6.62 -1.36 -8.28
CA ARG A 57 -7.57 -2.26 -7.65
C ARG A 57 -6.99 -2.94 -6.43
N ILE A 58 -6.19 -2.20 -5.69
CA ILE A 58 -5.66 -2.69 -4.43
C ILE A 58 -6.63 -2.31 -3.34
N PRO A 59 -7.04 -3.26 -2.48
CA PRO A 59 -7.96 -2.92 -1.39
C PRO A 59 -7.38 -1.82 -0.55
N SER A 60 -8.17 -0.79 -0.32
CA SER A 60 -7.71 0.35 0.42
C SER A 60 -7.98 0.13 1.91
N HIS A 61 -7.62 1.14 2.68
CA HIS A 61 -7.87 1.10 4.11
C HIS A 61 -9.32 0.81 4.43
N THR A 62 -10.21 1.23 3.57
CA THR A 62 -11.63 1.06 3.82
C THR A 62 -11.96 -0.41 3.99
N GLU A 63 -11.45 -1.21 3.08
CA GLU A 63 -11.69 -2.62 3.17
C GLU A 63 -10.98 -3.22 4.36
N GLU A 64 -9.77 -2.77 4.59
CA GLU A 64 -9.03 -3.23 5.74
C GLU A 64 -9.75 -2.84 7.02
N THR A 65 -10.19 -1.60 7.09
CA THR A 65 -10.92 -1.13 8.25
C THR A 65 -12.20 -1.91 8.42
N LEU A 66 -12.87 -2.16 7.33
CA LEU A 66 -14.10 -2.92 7.38
C LEU A 66 -13.85 -4.32 7.89
N ALA A 67 -12.79 -4.94 7.42
CA ALA A 67 -12.47 -6.28 7.89
C ALA A 67 -12.21 -6.28 9.38
N GLN A 68 -11.49 -5.29 9.86
CA GLN A 68 -11.25 -5.18 11.28
C GLN A 68 -12.53 -4.91 12.05
N ASP A 69 -13.36 -4.05 11.51
CA ASP A 69 -14.62 -3.75 12.14
C ASP A 69 -15.51 -4.98 12.19
N LEU A 70 -15.54 -5.72 11.11
CA LEU A 70 -16.31 -6.93 11.08
C LEU A 70 -15.81 -7.92 12.12
N GLU A 71 -14.51 -8.01 12.23
CA GLU A 71 -13.92 -8.90 13.21
C GLU A 71 -14.28 -8.46 14.61
N THR A 72 -14.20 -7.18 14.84
CA THR A 72 -14.58 -6.63 16.14
C THR A 72 -16.05 -6.85 16.42
N LEU A 73 -16.87 -6.63 15.41
CA LEU A 73 -18.30 -6.84 15.57
C LEU A 73 -18.62 -8.29 15.82
N ARG A 74 -17.92 -9.18 15.15
CA ARG A 74 -18.14 -10.60 15.40
C ARG A 74 -17.76 -10.94 16.83
N ALA A 75 -16.65 -10.41 17.28
CA ALA A 75 -16.23 -10.64 18.65
C ALA A 75 -17.26 -10.08 19.61
N LEU A 76 -17.81 -8.92 19.31
CA LEU A 76 -18.84 -8.33 20.12
C LEU A 76 -20.13 -9.08 20.00
N GLY A 77 -20.48 -9.44 18.77
CA GLY A 77 -21.75 -10.09 18.53
C GLY A 77 -21.81 -11.51 19.03
N SER A 78 -20.67 -12.11 19.22
CA SER A 78 -20.65 -13.49 19.66
C SER A 78 -20.70 -13.62 21.17
N ARG A 79 -20.84 -12.51 21.84
CA ARG A 79 -20.94 -12.54 23.29
C ARG A 79 -22.34 -12.71 23.76
#